data_436f561a1dc1810ec6c1a84b8511b8d3
#
_entry.id   436f561a1dc1810ec6c1a84b8511b8d3
#
_cell.length_a   1.000
_cell.length_b   1.000
_cell.length_c   1.000
_cell.angle_alpha   90.00
_cell.angle_beta   90.00
_cell.angle_gamma   90.00
#
_symmetry.space_group_name_H-M   'P 1'
#
loop_
_entity.id
_entity.type
_entity.pdbx_description
1 polymer ?
#
loop_
_entity_poly.entity_id
_entity_poly.type
_entity_poly.pdbx_seq_one_letter_code
_entity_poly.pdbx_strand_id
1 'polypeptide(L)'
;MNTIYLIGDSTCHKNSRKTYPQVGWGQVFSMYVNDNYKIVNLAENGRSSKSFLEEGLFKKCEQNIKNGDFLFIQFGHNDEKEDVLIHTDPFTTYQEYLSYYINVAKKNNATPVLLSSIYRRHFDDNGIIKENCHLDYPKAMEELAIKENVIYIDMCELTKNMLIELGDEPSKKLFMNFSANKYKNYPEGKQDNTHLRIKGAKKICEMLVEQISENPTLNIILKK
;
A
#
# COMPACT_ATOMS: atom_id res chain seq x y z
N MET A 1 -12.00 4.92 -21.36
CA MET A 1 -11.90 4.55 -19.94
C MET A 1 -10.44 4.53 -19.58
N ASN A 2 -10.05 5.31 -18.59
CA ASN A 2 -8.68 5.32 -18.08
C ASN A 2 -8.50 4.24 -17.00
N THR A 3 -7.24 3.94 -16.69
CA THR A 3 -6.90 2.87 -15.76
C THR A 3 -6.16 3.45 -14.55
N ILE A 4 -6.52 2.96 -13.36
CA ILE A 4 -5.76 3.14 -12.14
C ILE A 4 -5.01 1.83 -11.89
N TYR A 5 -3.70 1.87 -12.08
CA TYR A 5 -2.82 0.76 -11.72
C TYR A 5 -2.42 0.88 -10.26
N LEU A 6 -2.50 -0.23 -9.53
CA LEU A 6 -1.98 -0.35 -8.18
C LEU A 6 -0.82 -1.33 -8.21
N ILE A 7 0.36 -0.88 -7.80
CA ILE A 7 1.53 -1.73 -7.56
C ILE A 7 1.95 -1.63 -6.10
N GLY A 8 2.43 -2.72 -5.53
CA GLY A 8 2.77 -2.76 -4.11
C GLY A 8 2.87 -4.18 -3.56
N ASP A 9 2.82 -4.26 -2.25
CA ASP A 9 2.97 -5.49 -1.48
C ASP A 9 1.62 -6.11 -1.03
N SER A 10 1.70 -7.01 -0.03
CA SER A 10 0.55 -7.75 0.52
C SER A 10 -0.54 -6.88 1.13
N THR A 11 -0.22 -5.66 1.56
CA THR A 11 -1.21 -4.75 2.18
C THR A 11 -2.13 -4.13 1.15
N CYS A 12 -1.68 -4.05 -0.11
CA CYS A 12 -2.45 -3.60 -1.28
C CYS A 12 -3.05 -4.76 -2.10
N HIS A 13 -2.45 -5.97 -2.02
CA HIS A 13 -2.75 -7.12 -2.89
C HIS A 13 -4.22 -7.54 -2.90
N LYS A 14 -4.68 -8.03 -4.06
CA LYS A 14 -6.00 -8.67 -4.21
C LYS A 14 -5.94 -10.13 -3.78
N ASN A 15 -6.26 -10.39 -2.52
CA ASN A 15 -6.25 -11.71 -1.92
C ASN A 15 -7.35 -12.65 -2.46
N SER A 16 -7.07 -13.95 -2.48
CA SER A 16 -8.00 -15.00 -2.92
C SER A 16 -8.82 -15.57 -1.76
N ARG A 17 -9.79 -16.44 -2.07
CA ARG A 17 -10.54 -17.18 -1.04
C ARG A 17 -9.65 -18.09 -0.18
N LYS A 18 -8.46 -18.49 -0.67
CA LYS A 18 -7.54 -19.35 0.06
C LYS A 18 -6.87 -18.65 1.25
N THR A 19 -6.76 -17.34 1.20
CA THR A 19 -6.19 -16.51 2.27
C THR A 19 -7.25 -15.76 3.09
N TYR A 20 -8.56 -16.01 2.81
CA TYR A 20 -9.65 -15.39 3.57
C TYR A 20 -9.49 -15.67 5.09
N PRO A 21 -9.54 -14.67 5.98
CA PRO A 21 -10.13 -13.35 5.83
C PRO A 21 -9.15 -12.21 5.46
N GLN A 22 -7.93 -12.51 4.97
CA GLN A 22 -6.98 -11.49 4.55
C GLN A 22 -7.50 -10.71 3.34
N VAL A 23 -7.43 -9.38 3.39
CA VAL A 23 -7.88 -8.46 2.35
C VAL A 23 -6.91 -7.27 2.28
N GLY A 24 -6.32 -7.01 1.11
CA GLY A 24 -5.55 -5.79 0.90
C GLY A 24 -6.47 -4.59 0.62
N TRP A 25 -6.00 -3.37 0.94
CA TRP A 25 -6.80 -2.17 0.70
C TRP A 25 -7.11 -1.97 -0.79
N GLY A 26 -6.18 -2.28 -1.69
CA GLY A 26 -6.38 -2.19 -3.12
C GLY A 26 -7.49 -3.12 -3.66
N GLN A 27 -7.87 -4.16 -2.91
CA GLN A 27 -8.98 -5.04 -3.26
C GLN A 27 -10.36 -4.37 -3.09
N VAL A 28 -10.48 -3.44 -2.14
CA VAL A 28 -11.74 -2.75 -1.85
C VAL A 28 -11.78 -1.32 -2.42
N PHE A 29 -10.68 -0.80 -2.91
CA PHE A 29 -10.58 0.56 -3.43
C PHE A 29 -11.58 0.86 -4.57
N SER A 30 -11.94 -0.15 -5.38
CA SER A 30 -12.96 -0.01 -6.43
C SER A 30 -14.35 0.42 -5.92
N MET A 31 -14.63 0.27 -4.63
CA MET A 31 -15.89 0.73 -4.03
C MET A 31 -16.02 2.26 -4.06
N TYR A 32 -14.91 2.99 -4.11
CA TYR A 32 -14.80 4.44 -3.99
C TYR A 32 -14.51 5.13 -5.33
N VAL A 33 -14.07 4.38 -6.32
CA VAL A 33 -13.68 4.90 -7.66
C VAL A 33 -14.89 4.95 -8.58
N ASN A 34 -15.03 6.03 -9.36
CA ASN A 34 -16.12 6.20 -10.30
C ASN A 34 -15.97 5.33 -11.57
N ASP A 35 -17.04 5.16 -12.32
CA ASP A 35 -17.11 4.23 -13.47
C ASP A 35 -16.30 4.66 -14.70
N ASN A 36 -15.72 5.87 -14.70
CA ASN A 36 -14.83 6.32 -15.77
C ASN A 36 -13.42 5.70 -15.68
N TYR A 37 -13.10 5.06 -14.55
CA TYR A 37 -11.82 4.44 -14.29
C TYR A 37 -11.97 2.94 -14.01
N LYS A 38 -11.04 2.17 -14.58
CA LYS A 38 -10.87 0.75 -14.28
C LYS A 38 -9.68 0.57 -13.34
N ILE A 39 -9.83 -0.23 -12.29
CA ILE A 39 -8.71 -0.59 -11.41
C ILE A 39 -8.05 -1.88 -11.91
N VAL A 40 -6.72 -1.82 -12.05
CA VAL A 40 -5.85 -2.97 -12.31
C VAL A 40 -4.88 -3.09 -11.14
N ASN A 41 -5.22 -3.97 -10.19
CA ASN A 41 -4.37 -4.24 -9.03
C ASN A 41 -3.37 -5.33 -9.39
N LEU A 42 -2.09 -4.96 -9.48
CA LEU A 42 -0.94 -5.82 -9.78
C LEU A 42 -0.09 -6.09 -8.54
N ALA A 43 -0.42 -5.48 -7.38
CA ALA A 43 0.30 -5.70 -6.13
C ALA A 43 0.40 -7.19 -5.81
N GLU A 44 1.54 -7.62 -5.25
CA GLU A 44 1.80 -9.04 -4.98
C GLU A 44 2.40 -9.24 -3.57
N ASN A 45 1.97 -10.32 -2.91
CA ASN A 45 2.40 -10.64 -1.55
C ASN A 45 3.92 -10.82 -1.45
N GLY A 46 4.54 -10.21 -0.44
CA GLY A 46 5.95 -10.39 -0.13
C GLY A 46 6.93 -9.66 -1.04
N ARG A 47 6.45 -8.80 -1.96
CA ARG A 47 7.32 -8.09 -2.90
C ARG A 47 7.74 -6.74 -2.33
N SER A 48 9.03 -6.44 -2.53
CA SER A 48 9.62 -5.13 -2.37
C SER A 48 9.57 -4.35 -3.69
N SER A 49 9.94 -3.09 -3.68
CA SER A 49 10.10 -2.29 -4.90
C SER A 49 11.06 -2.95 -5.89
N LYS A 50 12.16 -3.54 -5.40
CA LYS A 50 13.15 -4.30 -6.16
C LYS A 50 12.57 -5.58 -6.77
N SER A 51 12.11 -6.51 -5.93
CA SER A 51 11.68 -7.83 -6.39
C SER A 51 10.46 -7.76 -7.30
N PHE A 52 9.56 -6.79 -7.11
CA PHE A 52 8.42 -6.56 -8.00
C PHE A 52 8.85 -6.23 -9.44
N LEU A 53 9.92 -5.45 -9.60
CA LEU A 53 10.48 -5.14 -10.92
C LEU A 53 11.24 -6.31 -11.50
N GLU A 54 12.18 -6.90 -10.74
CA GLU A 54 13.08 -7.95 -11.20
C GLU A 54 12.36 -9.25 -11.58
N GLU A 55 11.26 -9.58 -10.89
CA GLU A 55 10.38 -10.71 -11.24
C GLU A 55 9.47 -10.41 -12.45
N GLY A 56 9.51 -9.19 -12.99
CA GLY A 56 8.75 -8.79 -14.17
C GLY A 56 7.25 -8.56 -13.91
N LEU A 57 6.83 -8.40 -12.66
CA LEU A 57 5.42 -8.17 -12.30
C LEU A 57 4.91 -6.81 -12.79
N PHE A 58 5.81 -5.85 -13.00
CA PHE A 58 5.49 -4.54 -13.54
C PHE A 58 5.24 -4.53 -15.06
N LYS A 59 5.73 -5.52 -15.81
CA LYS A 59 5.65 -5.56 -17.30
C LYS A 59 4.26 -5.28 -17.85
N LYS A 60 3.23 -5.80 -17.20
CA LYS A 60 1.84 -5.59 -17.64
C LYS A 60 1.42 -4.12 -17.54
N CYS A 61 1.83 -3.40 -16.50
CA CYS A 61 1.60 -1.97 -16.36
C CYS A 61 2.40 -1.22 -17.41
N GLU A 62 3.71 -1.45 -17.46
CA GLU A 62 4.65 -0.80 -18.37
C GLU A 62 4.20 -0.84 -19.84
N GLN A 63 3.68 -1.99 -20.30
CA GLN A 63 3.21 -2.18 -21.68
C GLN A 63 1.87 -1.52 -22.01
N ASN A 64 1.07 -1.17 -21.00
CA ASN A 64 -0.33 -0.75 -21.22
C ASN A 64 -0.67 0.64 -20.65
N ILE A 65 0.18 1.18 -19.78
CA ILE A 65 -0.04 2.49 -19.17
C ILE A 65 0.03 3.59 -20.23
N LYS A 66 -0.91 4.54 -20.17
CA LYS A 66 -1.08 5.57 -21.20
C LYS A 66 -1.55 6.89 -20.60
N ASN A 67 -1.64 7.90 -21.46
CA ASN A 67 -2.10 9.24 -21.10
C ASN A 67 -3.45 9.21 -20.37
N GLY A 68 -3.49 9.89 -19.22
CA GLY A 68 -4.65 10.01 -18.34
C GLY A 68 -4.85 8.85 -17.38
N ASP A 69 -3.98 7.82 -17.41
CA ASP A 69 -3.96 6.76 -16.38
C ASP A 69 -3.29 7.25 -15.10
N PHE A 70 -3.50 6.52 -14.01
CA PHE A 70 -2.85 6.74 -12.72
C PHE A 70 -2.05 5.50 -12.32
N LEU A 71 -0.88 5.71 -11.71
CA LEU A 71 -0.05 4.67 -11.13
C LEU A 71 0.15 4.93 -9.64
N PHE A 72 -0.55 4.18 -8.80
CA PHE A 72 -0.39 4.21 -7.33
C PHE A 72 0.68 3.19 -6.93
N ILE A 73 1.70 3.65 -6.21
CA ILE A 73 2.90 2.91 -5.88
C ILE A 73 3.04 2.83 -4.36
N GLN A 74 2.96 1.63 -3.78
CA GLN A 74 3.13 1.41 -2.34
C GLN A 74 4.09 0.27 -2.05
N PHE A 75 5.31 0.59 -1.66
CA PHE A 75 6.33 -0.36 -1.22
C PHE A 75 7.01 0.13 0.08
N GLY A 76 7.76 -0.77 0.74
CA GLY A 76 8.51 -0.50 1.95
C GLY A 76 8.53 -1.69 2.91
N HIS A 77 7.39 -2.33 3.20
CA HIS A 77 7.28 -3.46 4.14
C HIS A 77 8.25 -4.62 3.89
N ASN A 78 8.64 -4.84 2.66
CA ASN A 78 9.57 -5.91 2.30
C ASN A 78 10.95 -5.37 1.95
N ASP A 79 11.04 -4.14 1.52
CA ASP A 79 12.28 -3.43 1.23
C ASP A 79 13.18 -3.32 2.46
N GLU A 80 12.60 -3.17 3.65
CA GLU A 80 13.29 -3.06 4.94
C GLU A 80 13.83 -4.39 5.51
N LYS A 81 13.50 -5.54 4.88
CA LYS A 81 13.96 -6.85 5.33
C LYS A 81 15.41 -7.09 4.92
N GLU A 82 16.15 -7.83 5.74
CA GLU A 82 17.58 -8.13 5.48
C GLU A 82 17.82 -9.15 4.35
N ASP A 83 16.74 -9.77 3.80
CA ASP A 83 16.84 -10.72 2.69
C ASP A 83 17.33 -9.99 1.42
N VAL A 84 18.51 -10.35 0.95
CA VAL A 84 19.20 -9.74 -0.20
C VAL A 84 18.37 -9.71 -1.49
N LEU A 85 17.44 -10.64 -1.67
CA LEU A 85 16.59 -10.71 -2.86
C LEU A 85 15.51 -9.62 -2.88
N ILE A 86 15.14 -9.10 -1.71
CA ILE A 86 14.07 -8.11 -1.57
C ILE A 86 14.52 -6.81 -0.92
N HIS A 87 15.65 -6.83 -0.20
CA HIS A 87 16.19 -5.67 0.49
C HIS A 87 16.57 -4.56 -0.47
N THR A 88 16.34 -3.32 -0.03
CA THR A 88 16.83 -2.10 -0.65
C THR A 88 17.31 -1.13 0.42
N ASP A 89 18.23 -0.22 0.09
CA ASP A 89 18.63 0.87 0.97
C ASP A 89 17.74 2.10 0.73
N PRO A 90 17.21 2.73 1.80
CA PRO A 90 16.16 3.76 1.68
C PRO A 90 16.49 4.91 0.71
N PHE A 91 17.65 5.54 0.87
CA PHE A 91 18.04 6.74 0.14
C PHE A 91 18.83 6.48 -1.15
N THR A 92 19.03 5.21 -1.53
CA THR A 92 19.72 4.80 -2.75
C THR A 92 18.84 3.86 -3.58
N THR A 93 19.03 2.55 -3.44
CA THR A 93 18.37 1.55 -4.30
C THR A 93 16.84 1.57 -4.20
N TYR A 94 16.26 1.86 -3.03
CA TYR A 94 14.80 2.03 -2.91
C TYR A 94 14.30 3.20 -3.78
N GLN A 95 14.94 4.37 -3.66
CA GLN A 95 14.59 5.52 -4.51
C GLN A 95 14.85 5.24 -5.99
N GLU A 96 15.88 4.48 -6.35
CA GLU A 96 16.15 4.09 -7.74
C GLU A 96 15.00 3.25 -8.34
N TYR A 97 14.56 2.22 -7.61
CA TYR A 97 13.42 1.39 -8.05
C TYR A 97 12.11 2.20 -8.14
N LEU A 98 11.83 3.06 -7.17
CA LEU A 98 10.66 3.94 -7.23
C LEU A 98 10.73 4.92 -8.40
N SER A 99 11.91 5.50 -8.66
CA SER A 99 12.14 6.41 -9.80
C SER A 99 11.89 5.71 -11.14
N TYR A 100 12.22 4.42 -11.25
CA TYR A 100 11.90 3.65 -12.46
C TYR A 100 10.39 3.65 -12.74
N TYR A 101 9.56 3.33 -11.74
CA TYR A 101 8.11 3.32 -11.88
C TYR A 101 7.54 4.70 -12.20
N ILE A 102 8.04 5.73 -11.51
CA ILE A 102 7.66 7.13 -11.75
C ILE A 102 7.95 7.52 -13.20
N ASN A 103 9.14 7.20 -13.69
CA ASN A 103 9.58 7.55 -15.03
C ASN A 103 8.75 6.86 -16.12
N VAL A 104 8.37 5.59 -15.92
CA VAL A 104 7.46 4.88 -16.84
C VAL A 104 6.10 5.59 -16.89
N ALA A 105 5.53 5.99 -15.77
CA ALA A 105 4.27 6.72 -15.74
C ALA A 105 4.39 8.08 -16.45
N LYS A 106 5.38 8.90 -16.09
CA LYS A 106 5.63 10.23 -16.69
C LYS A 106 5.84 10.16 -18.20
N LYS A 107 6.66 9.21 -18.65
CA LYS A 107 6.95 9.01 -20.10
C LYS A 107 5.69 8.73 -20.91
N ASN A 108 4.68 8.13 -20.28
CA ASN A 108 3.41 7.82 -20.93
C ASN A 108 2.30 8.85 -20.60
N ASN A 109 2.63 10.00 -20.02
CA ASN A 109 1.69 11.04 -19.57
C ASN A 109 0.63 10.51 -18.61
N ALA A 110 0.97 9.51 -17.79
CA ALA A 110 0.19 9.03 -16.67
C ALA A 110 0.64 9.72 -15.38
N THR A 111 -0.23 9.75 -14.38
CA THR A 111 0.05 10.41 -13.11
C THR A 111 0.56 9.39 -12.08
N PRO A 112 1.85 9.45 -11.67
CA PRO A 112 2.35 8.65 -10.56
C PRO A 112 1.92 9.23 -9.22
N VAL A 113 1.57 8.33 -8.27
CA VAL A 113 1.19 8.67 -6.90
C VAL A 113 1.96 7.75 -5.96
N LEU A 114 2.80 8.31 -5.10
CA LEU A 114 3.53 7.56 -4.08
C LEU A 114 2.71 7.47 -2.80
N LEU A 115 2.60 6.27 -2.26
CA LEU A 115 1.97 5.98 -0.97
C LEU A 115 3.00 5.35 -0.05
N SER A 116 3.28 5.95 1.11
CA SER A 116 4.09 5.29 2.12
C SER A 116 3.41 4.01 2.64
N SER A 117 4.20 3.09 3.20
CA SER A 117 3.66 1.84 3.79
C SER A 117 2.69 2.16 4.92
N ILE A 118 1.58 1.42 5.00
CA ILE A 118 0.70 1.52 6.17
C ILE A 118 1.45 1.07 7.43
N TYR A 119 1.20 1.74 8.57
CA TYR A 119 1.87 1.42 9.82
C TYR A 119 1.46 0.03 10.33
N ARG A 120 2.43 -0.77 10.80
CA ARG A 120 2.15 -2.04 11.47
C ARG A 120 1.52 -1.78 12.83
N ARG A 121 0.61 -2.64 13.24
CA ARG A 121 0.06 -2.63 14.59
C ARG A 121 1.15 -3.10 15.59
N HIS A 122 2.08 -2.22 15.89
CA HIS A 122 3.28 -2.53 16.66
C HIS A 122 3.26 -1.77 18.00
N PHE A 123 2.52 -2.31 18.97
CA PHE A 123 2.45 -1.78 20.33
C PHE A 123 3.46 -2.50 21.23
N ASP A 124 3.91 -1.80 22.28
CA ASP A 124 4.66 -2.41 23.38
C ASP A 124 3.72 -3.04 24.42
N ASP A 125 4.30 -3.60 25.50
CA ASP A 125 3.55 -4.26 26.55
C ASP A 125 2.69 -3.30 27.39
N ASN A 126 2.91 -1.99 27.30
CA ASN A 126 2.12 -0.95 27.93
C ASN A 126 1.01 -0.40 27.02
N GLY A 127 0.87 -0.95 25.82
CA GLY A 127 -0.10 -0.48 24.81
C GLY A 127 0.28 0.84 24.14
N ILE A 128 1.57 1.20 24.15
CA ILE A 128 2.12 2.38 23.46
C ILE A 128 2.65 1.93 22.10
N ILE A 129 2.29 2.66 21.05
CA ILE A 129 2.78 2.34 19.70
C ILE A 129 4.30 2.56 19.63
N LYS A 130 5.01 1.56 19.10
CA LYS A 130 6.46 1.67 18.90
C LYS A 130 6.76 2.55 17.71
N GLU A 131 7.72 3.44 17.87
CA GLU A 131 8.18 4.34 16.81
C GLU A 131 8.95 3.60 15.70
N ASN A 132 9.07 4.24 14.56
CA ASN A 132 9.93 3.80 13.44
C ASN A 132 9.69 2.37 12.93
N CYS A 133 8.43 1.93 12.82
CA CYS A 133 8.16 0.58 12.34
C CYS A 133 8.56 0.32 10.88
N HIS A 134 8.87 1.37 10.12
CA HIS A 134 9.33 1.31 8.72
C HIS A 134 10.66 2.03 8.48
N LEU A 135 11.47 2.23 9.53
CA LEU A 135 12.77 2.85 9.44
C LEU A 135 12.71 4.18 8.64
N ASP A 136 13.68 4.42 7.77
CA ASP A 136 13.76 5.62 6.94
C ASP A 136 13.00 5.53 5.59
N TYR A 137 12.30 4.42 5.30
CA TYR A 137 11.64 4.25 4.00
C TYR A 137 10.54 5.27 3.70
N PRO A 138 9.64 5.65 4.64
CA PRO A 138 8.66 6.71 4.40
C PRO A 138 9.32 8.04 4.09
N LYS A 139 10.36 8.42 4.83
CA LYS A 139 11.14 9.63 4.62
C LYS A 139 11.84 9.63 3.26
N ALA A 140 12.47 8.52 2.89
CA ALA A 140 13.14 8.39 1.60
C ALA A 140 12.15 8.50 0.42
N MET A 141 10.92 7.98 0.57
CA MET A 141 9.86 8.13 -0.42
C MET A 141 9.38 9.57 -0.53
N GLU A 142 9.21 10.28 0.59
CA GLU A 142 8.82 11.70 0.62
C GLU A 142 9.87 12.58 -0.07
N GLU A 143 11.15 12.40 0.29
CA GLU A 143 12.27 13.14 -0.35
C GLU A 143 12.31 12.90 -1.86
N LEU A 144 12.08 11.66 -2.30
CA LEU A 144 11.98 11.35 -3.72
C LEU A 144 10.77 12.03 -4.38
N ALA A 145 9.61 12.03 -3.72
CA ALA A 145 8.42 12.68 -4.24
C ALA A 145 8.63 14.17 -4.50
N ILE A 146 9.31 14.85 -3.55
CA ILE A 146 9.69 16.26 -3.70
C ILE A 146 10.65 16.44 -4.87
N LYS A 147 11.71 15.64 -4.93
CA LYS A 147 12.72 15.68 -6.00
C LYS A 147 12.12 15.46 -7.38
N GLU A 148 11.23 14.48 -7.50
CA GLU A 148 10.59 14.09 -8.73
C GLU A 148 9.34 14.93 -9.07
N ASN A 149 8.92 15.83 -8.16
CA ASN A 149 7.68 16.61 -8.27
C ASN A 149 6.47 15.71 -8.60
N VAL A 150 6.21 14.73 -7.72
CA VAL A 150 5.07 13.80 -7.82
C VAL A 150 4.24 13.83 -6.56
N ILE A 151 2.99 13.39 -6.68
CA ILE A 151 2.06 13.35 -5.54
C ILE A 151 2.53 12.29 -4.54
N TYR A 152 2.59 12.67 -3.27
CA TYR A 152 2.87 11.81 -2.12
C TYR A 152 1.72 11.85 -1.13
N ILE A 153 1.33 10.69 -0.61
CA ILE A 153 0.37 10.55 0.48
C ILE A 153 1.02 9.73 1.59
N ASP A 154 1.18 10.33 2.76
CA ASP A 154 1.79 9.67 3.91
C ASP A 154 0.81 8.74 4.63
N MET A 155 0.61 7.56 4.06
CA MET A 155 -0.21 6.53 4.67
C MET A 155 0.41 5.99 5.96
N CYS A 156 1.74 6.11 6.14
CA CYS A 156 2.44 5.67 7.34
C CYS A 156 2.00 6.52 8.54
N GLU A 157 2.10 7.83 8.44
CA GLU A 157 1.71 8.75 9.51
C GLU A 157 0.20 8.71 9.77
N LEU A 158 -0.62 8.72 8.72
CA LEU A 158 -2.07 8.62 8.83
C LEU A 158 -2.50 7.37 9.59
N THR A 159 -1.94 6.21 9.23
CA THR A 159 -2.33 4.95 9.86
C THR A 159 -1.71 4.75 11.24
N LYS A 160 -0.54 5.35 11.53
CA LYS A 160 0.02 5.44 12.88
C LYS A 160 -0.93 6.19 13.81
N ASN A 161 -1.40 7.37 13.40
CA ASN A 161 -2.32 8.19 14.19
C ASN A 161 -3.65 7.48 14.43
N MET A 162 -4.21 6.81 13.43
CA MET A 162 -5.39 5.95 13.59
C MET A 162 -5.16 4.83 14.63
N LEU A 163 -3.98 4.20 14.64
CA LEU A 163 -3.67 3.14 15.61
C LEU A 163 -3.53 3.70 17.02
N ILE A 164 -2.92 4.88 17.20
CA ILE A 164 -2.82 5.58 18.49
C ILE A 164 -4.23 5.89 19.02
N GLU A 165 -5.09 6.44 18.19
CA GLU A 165 -6.47 6.80 18.56
C GLU A 165 -7.30 5.56 18.94
N LEU A 166 -7.17 4.46 18.21
CA LEU A 166 -7.90 3.22 18.50
C LEU A 166 -7.35 2.47 19.71
N GLY A 167 -6.06 2.57 19.96
CA GLY A 167 -5.36 1.79 20.97
C GLY A 167 -5.13 0.32 20.57
N ASP A 168 -4.37 -0.39 21.41
CA ASP A 168 -3.88 -1.75 21.12
C ASP A 168 -5.02 -2.75 20.89
N GLU A 169 -5.83 -3.05 21.89
CA GLU A 169 -6.86 -4.09 21.79
C GLU A 169 -7.95 -3.80 20.72
N PRO A 170 -8.54 -2.59 20.66
CA PRO A 170 -9.55 -2.28 19.64
C PRO A 170 -9.03 -2.36 18.20
N SER A 171 -7.74 -2.05 17.96
CA SER A 171 -7.15 -2.09 16.62
C SER A 171 -6.95 -3.53 16.10
N LYS A 172 -6.85 -4.55 16.95
CA LYS A 172 -6.73 -5.97 16.54
C LYS A 172 -7.80 -6.39 15.53
N LYS A 173 -9.01 -5.83 15.62
CA LYS A 173 -10.12 -6.15 14.69
C LYS A 173 -9.89 -5.72 13.25
N LEU A 174 -8.93 -4.83 12.99
CA LEU A 174 -8.57 -4.38 11.65
C LEU A 174 -7.57 -5.33 10.98
N PHE A 175 -6.77 -6.03 11.77
CA PHE A 175 -5.69 -6.90 11.32
C PHE A 175 -6.04 -8.39 11.45
N MET A 176 -5.16 -9.25 10.96
CA MET A 176 -5.34 -10.71 11.00
C MET A 176 -5.10 -11.28 12.40
N ASN A 177 -5.78 -10.70 13.41
CA ASN A 177 -5.76 -11.14 14.81
C ASN A 177 -7.11 -11.77 15.19
N PHE A 178 -7.11 -13.08 15.47
CA PHE A 178 -8.31 -13.83 15.85
C PHE A 178 -7.96 -15.19 16.49
N SER A 179 -8.89 -15.70 17.31
CA SER A 179 -8.77 -16.98 17.98
C SER A 179 -8.89 -18.18 17.03
N ALA A 180 -8.47 -19.35 17.50
CA ALA A 180 -8.66 -20.64 16.84
C ALA A 180 -10.14 -20.88 16.48
N ASN A 181 -10.35 -21.68 15.43
CA ASN A 181 -11.66 -22.11 14.93
C ASN A 181 -12.58 -20.99 14.40
N LYS A 182 -12.07 -19.77 14.23
CA LYS A 182 -12.87 -18.64 13.69
C LYS A 182 -12.99 -18.64 12.17
N TYR A 183 -11.94 -19.08 11.49
CA TYR A 183 -11.89 -19.16 10.03
C TYR A 183 -11.32 -20.48 9.55
N LYS A 184 -11.97 -21.10 8.56
CA LYS A 184 -11.60 -22.41 8.01
C LYS A 184 -10.14 -22.46 7.53
N ASN A 185 -9.63 -21.36 6.96
CA ASN A 185 -8.27 -21.30 6.43
C ASN A 185 -7.19 -21.16 7.53
N TYR A 186 -7.61 -20.86 8.76
CA TYR A 186 -6.73 -20.64 9.91
C TYR A 186 -7.33 -21.32 11.17
N PRO A 187 -7.33 -22.65 11.21
CA PRO A 187 -7.96 -23.39 12.31
C PRO A 187 -7.33 -23.09 13.67
N GLU A 188 -6.01 -22.83 13.69
CA GLU A 188 -5.26 -22.48 14.91
C GLU A 188 -5.41 -21.00 15.32
N GLY A 189 -6.20 -20.21 14.56
CA GLY A 189 -6.24 -18.76 14.73
C GLY A 189 -5.04 -18.07 14.06
N LYS A 190 -4.90 -16.76 14.28
CA LYS A 190 -3.75 -15.99 13.78
C LYS A 190 -3.49 -14.77 14.66
N GLN A 191 -2.22 -14.43 14.82
CA GLN A 191 -1.74 -13.17 15.40
C GLN A 191 -0.81 -12.50 14.39
N ASP A 192 -1.33 -11.54 13.65
CA ASP A 192 -0.60 -10.87 12.57
C ASP A 192 -0.98 -9.40 12.58
N ASN A 193 0.01 -8.59 12.86
CA ASN A 193 -0.09 -7.15 13.06
C ASN A 193 0.22 -6.33 11.79
N THR A 194 0.35 -7.00 10.64
CA THR A 194 0.66 -6.37 9.36
C THR A 194 -0.50 -6.51 8.37
N HIS A 195 -1.03 -7.74 8.20
CA HIS A 195 -2.04 -8.00 7.19
C HIS A 195 -3.45 -7.64 7.68
N LEU A 196 -4.24 -7.08 6.77
CA LEU A 196 -5.56 -6.54 7.06
C LEU A 196 -6.67 -7.59 6.89
N ARG A 197 -7.76 -7.40 7.62
CA ARG A 197 -9.08 -7.96 7.32
C ARG A 197 -9.93 -6.91 6.59
N ILE A 198 -11.13 -7.29 6.12
CA ILE A 198 -12.03 -6.39 5.38
C ILE A 198 -12.30 -5.06 6.10
N LYS A 199 -12.45 -5.06 7.44
CA LYS A 199 -12.64 -3.84 8.22
C LYS A 199 -11.43 -2.92 8.16
N GLY A 200 -10.23 -3.49 8.26
CA GLY A 200 -8.98 -2.76 8.13
C GLY A 200 -8.79 -2.20 6.73
N ALA A 201 -8.96 -3.05 5.70
CA ALA A 201 -8.85 -2.62 4.31
C ALA A 201 -9.80 -1.46 3.95
N LYS A 202 -11.06 -1.50 4.44
CA LYS A 202 -12.02 -0.40 4.28
C LYS A 202 -11.55 0.87 4.99
N LYS A 203 -11.10 0.76 6.25
CA LYS A 203 -10.63 1.93 7.02
C LYS A 203 -9.43 2.60 6.33
N ILE A 204 -8.47 1.80 5.82
CA ILE A 204 -7.33 2.33 5.05
C ILE A 204 -7.81 3.03 3.77
N CYS A 205 -8.77 2.44 3.03
CA CYS A 205 -9.33 3.09 1.85
C CYS A 205 -10.06 4.39 2.18
N GLU A 206 -10.83 4.46 3.28
CA GLU A 206 -11.52 5.68 3.71
C GLU A 206 -10.52 6.82 3.94
N MET A 207 -9.43 6.55 4.64
CA MET A 207 -8.36 7.53 4.88
C MET A 207 -7.67 7.96 3.57
N LEU A 208 -7.37 7.01 2.68
CA LEU A 208 -6.80 7.30 1.38
C LEU A 208 -7.75 8.15 0.52
N VAL A 209 -9.05 7.85 0.52
CA VAL A 209 -10.08 8.59 -0.22
C VAL A 209 -10.22 10.02 0.30
N GLU A 210 -10.11 10.24 1.60
CA GLU A 210 -10.08 11.57 2.20
C GLU A 210 -8.92 12.39 1.61
N GLN A 211 -7.70 11.86 1.61
CA GLN A 211 -6.52 12.52 1.01
C GLN A 211 -6.69 12.76 -0.51
N ILE A 212 -7.24 11.78 -1.22
CA ILE A 212 -7.54 11.92 -2.65
C ILE A 212 -8.56 13.02 -2.90
N SER A 213 -9.59 13.15 -2.05
CA SER A 213 -10.65 14.15 -2.20
C SER A 213 -10.16 15.59 -2.09
N GLU A 214 -9.13 15.81 -1.30
CA GLU A 214 -8.49 17.12 -1.07
C GLU A 214 -7.50 17.49 -2.19
N ASN A 215 -7.06 16.52 -2.98
CA ASN A 215 -6.09 16.74 -4.06
C ASN A 215 -6.80 17.03 -5.40
N PRO A 216 -6.61 18.21 -6.02
CA PRO A 216 -7.33 18.60 -7.23
C PRO A 216 -7.03 17.73 -8.45
N THR A 217 -5.87 17.08 -8.49
CA THR A 217 -5.50 16.14 -9.56
C THR A 217 -6.15 14.76 -9.37
N LEU A 218 -6.31 14.33 -8.12
CA LEU A 218 -6.77 12.99 -7.79
C LEU A 218 -8.29 12.89 -7.57
N ASN A 219 -8.96 13.96 -7.11
CA ASN A 219 -10.38 13.91 -6.75
C ASN A 219 -11.30 13.49 -7.90
N ILE A 220 -10.86 13.68 -9.13
CA ILE A 220 -11.60 13.29 -10.35
C ILE A 220 -11.84 11.78 -10.47
N ILE A 221 -11.07 10.95 -9.76
CA ILE A 221 -11.23 9.49 -9.80
C ILE A 221 -12.32 8.99 -8.84
N LEU A 222 -12.77 9.78 -7.89
CA LEU A 222 -13.73 9.37 -6.86
C LEU A 222 -15.17 9.39 -7.35
N LYS A 223 -15.99 8.53 -6.75
CA LYS A 223 -17.46 8.63 -6.84
C LYS A 223 -17.88 9.94 -6.20
N LYS A 224 -18.85 10.60 -6.83
CA LYS A 224 -19.54 11.78 -6.28
C LYS A 224 -20.58 11.35 -5.25
#